data_88cc04a658963e710a39c72185744fe8
#
_entry.id   88cc04a658963e710a39c72185744fe8
#
_cell.length_a   1.000
_cell.length_b   1.000
_cell.length_c   1.000
_cell.angle_alpha   90.00
_cell.angle_beta   90.00
_cell.angle_gamma   90.00
#
_symmetry.space_group_name_H-M   'P 1'
#
loop_
_entity.id
_entity.type
_entity.pdbx_description
1 polymer ?
#
loop_
_entity_poly.entity_id
_entity_poly.type
_entity_poly.pdbx_seq_one_letter_code
_entity_poly.pdbx_strand_id
1 'polypeptide(L)'
;EALHACDITPELSLGLVFMADEECGNDYGLAHVLERHAALPEEQRFLRADDFYIVPDSGSPTGADIEVAEKCLCWLKVDVSGVQCHASTPHKGRNAFVAGAAAVLACMELHKDFPRRDALFDPACSTFVPSRHDANVPSVNILPGHDTFYVDCRLLPGVEPEHVLDAARRRLTAVAEHHGVRIDVAIEHCQRASETAADSPVVAALRRAVTDIYQVEARPVGIGGATVAALLRQQGLPAAVWSCIDSTCHQPDEHSSITATLKDAQVFAHVLMQR
;
A
#
# COMPACT_ATOMS: atom_id res chain seq x y z
N GLU A 1 -15.50 -2.31 28.62
CA GLU A 1 -16.54 -1.77 29.52
C GLU A 1 -17.84 -2.59 29.44
N ALA A 2 -18.43 -2.82 28.24
CA ALA A 2 -19.71 -3.52 28.10
C ALA A 2 -19.66 -4.95 28.67
N LEU A 3 -18.64 -5.75 28.36
CA LEU A 3 -18.47 -7.09 28.90
C LEU A 3 -18.34 -7.08 30.43
N HIS A 4 -17.55 -6.14 30.96
CA HIS A 4 -17.42 -5.97 32.41
C HIS A 4 -18.75 -5.54 33.08
N ALA A 5 -19.50 -4.62 32.46
CA ALA A 5 -20.80 -4.20 33.00
C ALA A 5 -21.84 -5.32 33.01
N CYS A 6 -21.69 -6.32 32.14
CA CYS A 6 -22.53 -7.52 32.09
C CYS A 6 -21.96 -8.71 32.90
N ASP A 7 -20.86 -8.52 33.61
CA ASP A 7 -20.13 -9.58 34.35
C ASP A 7 -19.74 -10.77 33.45
N ILE A 8 -19.33 -10.44 32.20
CA ILE A 8 -18.91 -11.43 31.21
C ILE A 8 -17.38 -11.45 31.16
N THR A 9 -16.79 -12.62 31.40
CA THR A 9 -15.36 -12.87 31.20
C THR A 9 -15.16 -13.35 29.73
N PRO A 10 -14.36 -12.66 28.91
CA PRO A 10 -14.09 -13.09 27.54
C PRO A 10 -13.19 -14.35 27.51
N GLU A 11 -13.28 -15.13 26.45
CA GLU A 11 -12.43 -16.31 26.20
C GLU A 11 -11.00 -15.91 25.83
N LEU A 12 -10.84 -14.77 25.12
CA LEU A 12 -9.55 -14.23 24.71
C LEU A 12 -9.16 -13.01 25.55
N SER A 13 -7.88 -12.84 25.79
CA SER A 13 -7.35 -11.61 26.39
C SER A 13 -7.28 -10.50 25.36
N LEU A 14 -7.63 -9.27 25.75
CA LEU A 14 -7.55 -8.09 24.90
C LEU A 14 -6.27 -7.30 25.17
N GLY A 15 -5.43 -7.15 24.16
CA GLY A 15 -4.36 -6.17 24.11
C GLY A 15 -4.76 -4.96 23.24
N LEU A 16 -4.46 -3.75 23.70
CA LEU A 16 -4.66 -2.52 22.95
C LEU A 16 -3.31 -1.84 22.72
N VAL A 17 -3.01 -1.54 21.48
CA VAL A 17 -1.79 -0.81 21.10
C VAL A 17 -2.20 0.51 20.44
N PHE A 18 -1.88 1.62 21.10
CA PHE A 18 -2.05 2.98 20.56
C PHE A 18 -0.72 3.42 19.98
N MET A 19 -0.70 3.72 18.70
CA MET A 19 0.51 4.06 17.97
C MET A 19 0.53 5.54 17.61
N ALA A 20 1.72 6.14 17.68
CA ALA A 20 1.99 7.45 17.10
C ALA A 20 2.60 7.26 15.70
N ASP A 21 2.74 8.38 14.96
CA ASP A 21 3.51 8.46 13.70
C ASP A 21 2.94 7.63 12.52
N GLU A 22 1.69 7.18 12.61
CA GLU A 22 1.10 6.33 11.58
C GLU A 22 1.00 7.07 10.24
N GLU A 23 0.49 8.29 10.23
CA GLU A 23 0.29 9.13 9.04
C GLU A 23 1.61 9.71 8.45
N CYS A 24 2.73 9.54 9.15
CA CYS A 24 4.02 10.15 8.79
C CYS A 24 5.12 9.12 8.46
N GLY A 25 4.82 7.81 8.46
CA GLY A 25 5.75 6.77 8.04
C GLY A 25 6.04 5.66 9.04
N ASN A 26 5.51 5.71 10.27
CA ASN A 26 5.65 4.69 11.33
C ASN A 26 7.06 4.47 11.93
N ASP A 27 8.04 5.31 11.63
CA ASP A 27 9.43 5.10 12.10
C ASP A 27 9.53 5.11 13.64
N TYR A 28 8.73 5.96 14.29
CA TYR A 28 8.65 6.08 15.76
C TYR A 28 7.40 5.39 16.35
N GLY A 29 6.53 4.84 15.50
CA GLY A 29 5.31 4.12 15.85
C GLY A 29 5.51 2.61 15.92
N LEU A 30 4.71 1.86 15.15
CA LEU A 30 4.71 0.40 15.18
C LEU A 30 6.06 -0.21 14.78
N ALA A 31 6.77 0.35 13.81
CA ALA A 31 8.08 -0.15 13.41
C ALA A 31 9.06 -0.17 14.59
N HIS A 32 9.12 0.93 15.36
CA HIS A 32 9.94 1.00 16.57
C HIS A 32 9.50 -0.01 17.63
N VAL A 33 8.18 -0.17 17.85
CA VAL A 33 7.66 -1.16 18.82
C VAL A 33 8.06 -2.57 18.43
N LEU A 34 7.94 -2.93 17.14
CA LEU A 34 8.32 -4.25 16.63
C LEU A 34 9.83 -4.52 16.77
N GLU A 35 10.65 -3.52 16.45
CA GLU A 35 12.11 -3.61 16.66
C GLU A 35 12.47 -3.86 18.13
N ARG A 36 11.88 -3.09 19.05
CA ARG A 36 12.09 -3.25 20.49
C ARG A 36 11.57 -4.60 20.99
N HIS A 37 10.40 -5.03 20.51
CA HIS A 37 9.83 -6.32 20.83
C HIS A 37 10.71 -7.49 20.37
N ALA A 38 11.25 -7.42 19.15
CA ALA A 38 12.16 -8.44 18.63
C ALA A 38 13.46 -8.56 19.43
N ALA A 39 13.91 -7.47 20.07
CA ALA A 39 15.09 -7.45 20.94
C ALA A 39 14.82 -8.00 22.35
N LEU A 40 13.57 -8.23 22.75
CA LEU A 40 13.23 -8.81 24.05
C LEU A 40 13.59 -10.30 24.10
N PRO A 41 13.97 -10.82 25.28
CA PRO A 41 13.98 -12.26 25.55
C PRO A 41 12.63 -12.88 25.19
N GLU A 42 12.62 -14.12 24.72
CA GLU A 42 11.41 -14.79 24.21
C GLU A 42 10.28 -14.80 25.26
N GLU A 43 10.61 -15.04 26.52
CA GLU A 43 9.65 -15.05 27.61
C GLU A 43 9.02 -13.69 27.95
N GLN A 44 9.60 -12.60 27.47
CA GLN A 44 9.08 -11.23 27.63
C GLN A 44 8.35 -10.73 26.40
N ARG A 45 8.37 -11.49 25.29
CA ARG A 45 7.64 -11.11 24.08
C ARG A 45 6.15 -11.28 24.29
N PHE A 46 5.41 -10.21 23.98
CA PHE A 46 3.95 -10.15 24.17
C PHE A 46 3.16 -10.27 22.87
N LEU A 47 3.81 -10.15 21.69
CA LEU A 47 3.21 -10.40 20.39
C LEU A 47 3.56 -11.81 19.94
N ARG A 48 2.57 -12.63 19.61
CA ARG A 48 2.73 -14.03 19.24
C ARG A 48 2.09 -14.34 17.90
N ALA A 49 2.60 -15.32 17.17
CA ALA A 49 2.09 -15.70 15.87
C ALA A 49 0.69 -16.33 15.91
N ASP A 50 0.25 -16.78 17.06
CA ASP A 50 -1.09 -17.35 17.30
C ASP A 50 -2.11 -16.35 17.84
N ASP A 51 -1.70 -15.10 18.09
CA ASP A 51 -2.61 -14.03 18.46
C ASP A 51 -3.43 -13.53 17.26
N PHE A 52 -4.58 -12.92 17.53
CA PHE A 52 -5.39 -12.22 16.54
C PHE A 52 -5.01 -10.74 16.49
N TYR A 53 -4.50 -10.27 15.36
CA TYR A 53 -4.19 -8.86 15.13
C TYR A 53 -5.28 -8.25 14.29
N ILE A 54 -5.98 -7.27 14.85
CA ILE A 54 -7.02 -6.53 14.13
C ILE A 54 -6.63 -5.05 14.14
N VAL A 55 -6.54 -4.47 12.95
CA VAL A 55 -6.23 -3.05 12.74
C VAL A 55 -7.52 -2.37 12.29
N PRO A 56 -8.15 -1.50 13.10
CA PRO A 56 -9.41 -0.85 12.74
C PRO A 56 -9.17 0.46 11.95
N ASP A 57 -8.44 0.35 10.84
CA ASP A 57 -7.97 1.49 10.06
C ASP A 57 -8.66 1.61 8.69
N SER A 58 -9.10 0.52 8.10
CA SER A 58 -9.75 0.49 6.79
C SER A 58 -10.93 -0.48 6.79
N GLY A 59 -11.83 -0.32 5.82
CA GLY A 59 -13.00 -1.17 5.68
C GLY A 59 -13.95 -0.65 4.59
N SER A 60 -15.24 -0.89 4.78
CA SER A 60 -16.28 -0.43 3.85
C SER A 60 -17.50 0.11 4.60
N PRO A 61 -18.35 0.94 3.96
CA PRO A 61 -19.55 1.47 4.60
C PRO A 61 -20.56 0.41 5.04
N THR A 62 -20.45 -0.80 4.50
CA THR A 62 -21.30 -1.94 4.90
C THR A 62 -20.67 -2.81 5.98
N GLY A 63 -19.37 -2.63 6.27
CA GLY A 63 -18.56 -3.50 7.13
C GLY A 63 -18.26 -4.88 6.53
N ALA A 64 -18.64 -5.14 5.25
CA ALA A 64 -18.50 -6.46 4.64
C ALA A 64 -17.05 -6.82 4.27
N ASP A 65 -16.18 -5.84 4.06
CA ASP A 65 -14.83 -6.06 3.54
C ASP A 65 -13.82 -6.21 4.69
N ILE A 66 -13.13 -7.34 4.73
CA ILE A 66 -12.03 -7.62 5.65
C ILE A 66 -10.75 -7.58 4.82
N GLU A 67 -9.92 -6.56 5.02
CA GLU A 67 -8.66 -6.43 4.31
C GLU A 67 -7.65 -7.45 4.86
N VAL A 68 -7.11 -8.25 3.97
CA VAL A 68 -6.16 -9.34 4.30
C VAL A 68 -4.85 -9.21 3.52
N ALA A 69 -4.77 -8.33 2.51
CA ALA A 69 -3.60 -8.19 1.68
C ALA A 69 -3.44 -6.77 1.11
N GLU A 70 -2.20 -6.36 0.94
CA GLU A 70 -1.82 -5.06 0.40
C GLU A 70 -0.88 -5.23 -0.79
N LYS A 71 -1.06 -4.40 -1.84
CA LYS A 71 -0.09 -4.35 -2.93
C LYS A 71 1.21 -3.72 -2.46
N CYS A 72 2.31 -4.12 -3.08
CA CYS A 72 3.55 -3.40 -2.92
C CYS A 72 3.40 -1.98 -3.50
N LEU A 73 3.75 -0.99 -2.70
CA LEU A 73 3.92 0.39 -3.13
C LEU A 73 5.36 0.56 -3.61
N CYS A 74 5.54 0.86 -4.90
CA CYS A 74 6.87 1.05 -5.49
C CYS A 74 6.86 2.28 -6.39
N TRP A 75 7.65 3.28 -6.05
CA TRP A 75 7.79 4.48 -6.88
C TRP A 75 9.09 4.41 -7.68
N LEU A 76 8.97 4.50 -9.00
CA LEU A 76 10.12 4.63 -9.87
C LEU A 76 10.36 6.11 -10.18
N LYS A 77 11.59 6.55 -10.02
CA LYS A 77 12.08 7.83 -10.53
C LYS A 77 12.82 7.58 -11.83
N VAL A 78 12.49 8.34 -12.87
CA VAL A 78 13.11 8.28 -14.19
C VAL A 78 13.75 9.62 -14.52
N ASP A 79 15.06 9.61 -14.68
CA ASP A 79 15.87 10.79 -15.03
C ASP A 79 16.37 10.66 -16.47
N VAL A 80 16.01 11.63 -17.31
CA VAL A 80 16.41 11.72 -18.72
C VAL A 80 17.43 12.81 -18.91
N SER A 81 18.61 12.48 -19.41
CA SER A 81 19.73 13.40 -19.65
C SER A 81 19.98 13.53 -21.15
N GLY A 82 19.74 14.69 -21.70
CA GLY A 82 19.98 15.08 -23.09
C GLY A 82 21.02 16.18 -23.20
N VAL A 83 20.87 17.06 -24.22
CA VAL A 83 21.77 18.20 -24.43
C VAL A 83 20.93 19.45 -24.68
N GLN A 84 21.02 20.42 -23.77
CA GLN A 84 20.29 21.69 -23.86
C GLN A 84 20.82 22.55 -25.00
N CYS A 85 19.92 23.23 -25.72
CA CYS A 85 20.28 24.24 -26.71
C CYS A 85 19.13 25.24 -26.91
N HIS A 86 19.35 26.22 -27.75
CA HIS A 86 18.28 27.13 -28.19
C HIS A 86 17.27 26.39 -29.08
N ALA A 87 15.96 26.54 -28.81
CA ALA A 87 14.92 25.79 -29.50
C ALA A 87 14.85 26.03 -31.01
N SER A 88 15.39 27.18 -31.53
CA SER A 88 15.48 27.46 -32.97
C SER A 88 16.58 26.66 -33.68
N THR A 89 17.48 25.98 -32.94
CA THR A 89 18.55 25.16 -33.51
C THR A 89 18.55 23.75 -32.92
N PRO A 90 17.43 23.00 -33.02
CA PRO A 90 17.24 21.75 -32.30
C PRO A 90 18.24 20.65 -32.67
N HIS A 91 18.85 20.73 -33.88
CA HIS A 91 19.88 19.81 -34.32
C HIS A 91 21.17 19.87 -33.49
N LYS A 92 21.37 20.90 -32.68
CA LYS A 92 22.53 21.08 -31.79
C LYS A 92 22.31 20.45 -30.40
N GLY A 93 21.07 20.03 -30.12
CA GLY A 93 20.69 19.46 -28.81
C GLY A 93 20.21 18.01 -28.88
N ARG A 94 19.82 17.53 -27.71
CA ARG A 94 19.10 16.27 -27.52
C ARG A 94 17.96 16.55 -26.55
N ASN A 95 16.73 16.55 -27.05
CA ASN A 95 15.57 17.00 -26.28
C ASN A 95 15.17 15.99 -25.22
N ALA A 96 15.52 16.24 -23.97
CA ALA A 96 15.19 15.38 -22.83
C ALA A 96 13.67 15.30 -22.60
N PHE A 97 12.93 16.38 -22.82
CA PHE A 97 11.47 16.40 -22.63
C PHE A 97 10.74 15.50 -23.65
N VAL A 98 11.14 15.51 -24.93
CA VAL A 98 10.56 14.62 -25.95
C VAL A 98 10.89 13.16 -25.64
N ALA A 99 12.14 12.89 -25.24
CA ALA A 99 12.55 11.55 -24.82
C ALA A 99 11.83 11.10 -23.53
N GLY A 100 11.62 12.03 -22.57
CA GLY A 100 10.84 11.79 -21.36
C GLY A 100 9.39 11.43 -21.66
N ALA A 101 8.73 12.15 -22.57
CA ALA A 101 7.38 11.81 -23.01
C ALA A 101 7.29 10.39 -23.62
N ALA A 102 8.28 10.00 -24.45
CA ALA A 102 8.37 8.65 -24.97
C ALA A 102 8.64 7.60 -23.86
N ALA A 103 9.46 7.95 -22.87
CA ALA A 103 9.75 7.11 -21.71
C ALA A 103 8.52 6.90 -20.83
N VAL A 104 7.68 7.93 -20.62
CA VAL A 104 6.38 7.82 -19.94
C VAL A 104 5.51 6.77 -20.62
N LEU A 105 5.36 6.85 -21.96
CA LEU A 105 4.56 5.87 -22.72
C LEU A 105 5.15 4.45 -22.60
N ALA A 106 6.48 4.31 -22.61
CA ALA A 106 7.15 3.03 -22.43
C ALA A 106 6.91 2.44 -21.03
N CYS A 107 6.89 3.28 -20.00
CA CYS A 107 6.56 2.85 -18.62
C CYS A 107 5.10 2.42 -18.48
N MET A 108 4.16 3.05 -19.16
CA MET A 108 2.75 2.62 -19.16
C MET A 108 2.57 1.22 -19.74
N GLU A 109 3.46 0.77 -20.62
CA GLU A 109 3.42 -0.57 -21.21
C GLU A 109 3.96 -1.68 -20.25
N LEU A 110 4.47 -1.33 -19.06
CA LEU A 110 4.96 -2.31 -18.07
C LEU A 110 3.89 -3.33 -17.68
N HIS A 111 2.60 -2.97 -17.72
CA HIS A 111 1.51 -3.91 -17.43
C HIS A 111 1.54 -5.16 -18.32
N LYS A 112 2.15 -5.10 -19.51
CA LYS A 112 2.30 -6.25 -20.42
C LYS A 112 3.32 -7.27 -19.93
N ASP A 113 4.30 -6.83 -19.14
CA ASP A 113 5.33 -7.69 -18.55
C ASP A 113 4.83 -8.39 -17.27
N PHE A 114 3.75 -7.85 -16.66
CA PHE A 114 3.16 -8.33 -15.42
C PHE A 114 1.65 -8.62 -15.58
N PRO A 115 1.27 -9.59 -16.41
CA PRO A 115 -0.14 -9.84 -16.78
C PRO A 115 -0.95 -10.57 -15.71
N ARG A 116 -0.32 -10.99 -14.60
CA ARG A 116 -1.00 -11.69 -13.50
C ARG A 116 -2.20 -10.89 -13.00
N ARG A 117 -3.27 -11.61 -12.69
CA ARG A 117 -4.48 -11.07 -12.08
C ARG A 117 -4.76 -11.80 -10.77
N ASP A 118 -5.35 -11.07 -9.84
CA ASP A 118 -5.78 -11.59 -8.54
C ASP A 118 -7.12 -10.92 -8.19
N ALA A 119 -8.17 -11.72 -8.10
CA ALA A 119 -9.54 -11.25 -7.85
C ALA A 119 -9.74 -10.69 -6.43
N LEU A 120 -8.78 -10.90 -5.54
CA LEU A 120 -8.79 -10.31 -4.20
C LEU A 120 -8.70 -8.77 -4.24
N PHE A 121 -8.12 -8.21 -5.29
CA PHE A 121 -7.83 -6.77 -5.44
C PHE A 121 -8.73 -6.10 -6.48
N ASP A 122 -8.98 -4.80 -6.29
CA ASP A 122 -9.56 -3.91 -7.29
C ASP A 122 -8.65 -2.68 -7.49
N PRO A 123 -8.05 -2.48 -8.70
CA PRO A 123 -8.08 -3.38 -9.85
C PRO A 123 -7.31 -4.70 -9.58
N ALA A 124 -7.78 -5.78 -10.21
CA ALA A 124 -7.26 -7.13 -10.03
C ALA A 124 -5.88 -7.38 -10.69
N CYS A 125 -5.08 -6.36 -10.90
CA CYS A 125 -3.76 -6.44 -11.56
C CYS A 125 -2.79 -5.44 -10.92
N SER A 126 -1.50 -5.63 -11.20
CA SER A 126 -0.50 -4.58 -10.92
C SER A 126 -0.75 -3.36 -11.81
N THR A 127 -0.53 -2.16 -11.26
CA THR A 127 -0.71 -0.91 -11.97
C THR A 127 0.60 -0.12 -12.05
N PHE A 128 0.77 0.63 -13.15
CA PHE A 128 1.97 1.42 -13.45
C PHE A 128 1.49 2.76 -13.98
N VAL A 129 1.44 3.77 -13.12
CA VAL A 129 0.82 5.07 -13.42
C VAL A 129 1.87 6.17 -13.33
N PRO A 130 2.28 6.79 -14.44
CA PRO A 130 3.04 8.03 -14.39
C PRO A 130 2.19 9.10 -13.72
N SER A 131 2.65 9.64 -12.59
CA SER A 131 1.82 10.47 -11.71
C SER A 131 2.42 11.83 -11.39
N ARG A 132 3.74 11.99 -11.52
CA ARG A 132 4.44 13.22 -11.20
C ARG A 132 5.50 13.53 -12.24
N HIS A 133 5.66 14.81 -12.56
CA HIS A 133 6.68 15.33 -13.47
C HIS A 133 7.29 16.61 -12.86
N ASP A 134 8.61 16.70 -12.84
CA ASP A 134 9.30 17.88 -12.34
C ASP A 134 9.42 18.93 -13.44
N ALA A 135 9.49 20.21 -13.06
CA ALA A 135 9.70 21.31 -14.02
C ALA A 135 11.10 21.24 -14.63
N ASN A 136 11.21 21.37 -15.97
CA ASN A 136 12.49 21.23 -16.66
C ASN A 136 13.16 22.55 -17.03
N VAL A 137 12.54 23.42 -17.82
CA VAL A 137 13.13 24.70 -18.24
C VAL A 137 12.21 25.89 -17.99
N PRO A 138 12.76 27.07 -17.66
CA PRO A 138 11.95 28.24 -17.30
C PRO A 138 11.38 28.98 -18.52
N SER A 139 11.81 28.67 -19.76
CA SER A 139 11.43 29.40 -20.95
C SER A 139 11.24 28.51 -22.18
N VAL A 140 10.23 28.80 -22.98
CA VAL A 140 9.81 28.02 -24.17
C VAL A 140 10.86 27.99 -25.27
N ASN A 141 11.76 28.96 -25.32
CA ASN A 141 12.83 29.05 -26.33
C ASN A 141 14.08 28.19 -25.96
N ILE A 142 14.01 27.41 -24.90
CA ILE A 142 15.07 26.50 -24.47
C ILE A 142 14.63 25.06 -24.77
N LEU A 143 15.47 24.31 -25.46
CA LEU A 143 15.33 22.86 -25.59
C LEU A 143 15.86 22.21 -24.30
N PRO A 144 15.04 21.44 -23.56
CA PRO A 144 15.47 20.87 -22.28
C PRO A 144 16.60 19.84 -22.43
N GLY A 145 17.63 20.00 -21.60
CA GLY A 145 18.71 19.02 -21.47
C GLY A 145 18.50 18.02 -20.37
N HIS A 146 17.49 18.21 -19.54
CA HIS A 146 17.12 17.30 -18.46
C HIS A 146 15.62 17.24 -18.30
N ASP A 147 15.10 16.07 -17.90
CA ASP A 147 13.69 15.82 -17.63
C ASP A 147 13.55 14.73 -16.59
N THR A 148 12.62 14.88 -15.64
CA THR A 148 12.41 13.92 -14.56
C THR A 148 10.92 13.66 -14.37
N PHE A 149 10.54 12.39 -14.30
CA PHE A 149 9.18 11.98 -13.95
C PHE A 149 9.17 10.77 -13.03
N TYR A 150 8.01 10.50 -12.44
CA TYR A 150 7.81 9.42 -11.50
C TYR A 150 6.64 8.52 -11.91
N VAL A 151 6.76 7.22 -11.59
CA VAL A 151 5.73 6.22 -11.85
C VAL A 151 5.33 5.59 -10.53
N ASP A 152 4.05 5.72 -10.15
CA ASP A 152 3.45 4.96 -9.05
C ASP A 152 3.13 3.55 -9.54
N CYS A 153 3.81 2.56 -8.95
CA CYS A 153 3.59 1.16 -9.22
C CYS A 153 2.93 0.50 -8.01
N ARG A 154 1.76 -0.13 -8.22
CA ARG A 154 1.07 -0.94 -7.22
C ARG A 154 1.15 -2.39 -7.66
N LEU A 155 2.00 -3.18 -7.00
CA LEU A 155 2.36 -4.51 -7.45
C LEU A 155 1.62 -5.57 -6.64
N LEU A 156 1.01 -6.54 -7.31
CA LEU A 156 0.40 -7.69 -6.64
C LEU A 156 1.44 -8.47 -5.80
N PRO A 157 1.04 -9.10 -4.68
CA PRO A 157 1.91 -9.97 -3.92
C PRO A 157 2.62 -11.00 -4.82
N GLY A 158 3.93 -11.20 -4.61
CA GLY A 158 4.75 -12.07 -5.44
C GLY A 158 5.32 -11.42 -6.72
N VAL A 159 5.03 -10.14 -6.98
CA VAL A 159 5.74 -9.33 -7.98
C VAL A 159 6.84 -8.53 -7.28
N GLU A 160 8.08 -8.90 -7.56
CA GLU A 160 9.25 -8.24 -6.93
C GLU A 160 9.54 -6.90 -7.58
N PRO A 161 9.75 -5.82 -6.79
CA PRO A 161 10.09 -4.48 -7.30
C PRO A 161 11.32 -4.45 -8.19
N GLU A 162 12.30 -5.28 -7.90
CA GLU A 162 13.54 -5.41 -8.67
C GLU A 162 13.27 -5.92 -10.08
N HIS A 163 12.33 -6.84 -10.26
CA HIS A 163 11.92 -7.32 -11.59
C HIS A 163 11.21 -6.21 -12.40
N VAL A 164 10.43 -5.35 -11.71
CA VAL A 164 9.81 -4.18 -12.34
C VAL A 164 10.86 -3.16 -12.77
N LEU A 165 11.84 -2.88 -11.91
CA LEU A 165 12.95 -2.00 -12.24
C LEU A 165 13.72 -2.50 -13.47
N ASP A 166 14.01 -3.79 -13.56
CA ASP A 166 14.72 -4.39 -14.70
C ASP A 166 13.87 -4.37 -15.98
N ALA A 167 12.56 -4.58 -15.88
CA ALA A 167 11.65 -4.44 -17.02
C ALA A 167 11.60 -2.98 -17.52
N ALA A 168 11.54 -2.01 -16.60
CA ALA A 168 11.60 -0.59 -16.93
C ALA A 168 12.93 -0.25 -17.64
N ARG A 169 14.06 -0.68 -17.11
CA ARG A 169 15.39 -0.48 -17.74
C ARG A 169 15.43 -1.00 -19.18
N ARG A 170 14.94 -2.22 -19.42
CA ARG A 170 14.92 -2.81 -20.78
C ARG A 170 14.08 -1.95 -21.74
N ARG A 171 12.90 -1.51 -21.33
CA ARG A 171 12.03 -0.66 -22.17
C ARG A 171 12.63 0.71 -22.43
N LEU A 172 13.23 1.32 -21.41
CA LEU A 172 13.83 2.65 -21.50
C LEU A 172 15.13 2.66 -22.30
N THR A 173 15.86 1.56 -22.40
CA THR A 173 17.05 1.44 -23.26
C THR A 173 16.72 1.74 -24.72
N ALA A 174 15.65 1.17 -25.25
CA ALA A 174 15.24 1.43 -26.64
C ALA A 174 14.84 2.91 -26.87
N VAL A 175 14.20 3.55 -25.88
CA VAL A 175 13.89 4.99 -25.94
C VAL A 175 15.16 5.83 -25.92
N ALA A 176 16.10 5.50 -25.03
CA ALA A 176 17.39 6.21 -24.91
C ALA A 176 18.19 6.17 -26.20
N GLU A 177 18.30 4.98 -26.82
CA GLU A 177 18.97 4.79 -28.12
C GLU A 177 18.30 5.59 -29.25
N HIS A 178 16.97 5.52 -29.35
CA HIS A 178 16.22 6.21 -30.40
C HIS A 178 16.38 7.74 -30.35
N HIS A 179 16.39 8.30 -29.13
CA HIS A 179 16.49 9.76 -28.92
C HIS A 179 17.92 10.27 -28.74
N GLY A 180 18.91 9.37 -28.62
CA GLY A 180 20.30 9.72 -28.37
C GLY A 180 20.54 10.38 -27.01
N VAL A 181 19.78 9.98 -26.00
CA VAL A 181 19.83 10.49 -24.62
C VAL A 181 20.28 9.39 -23.64
N ARG A 182 20.61 9.76 -22.40
CA ARG A 182 20.78 8.81 -21.32
C ARG A 182 19.51 8.80 -20.48
N ILE A 183 19.03 7.61 -20.09
CA ILE A 183 17.91 7.45 -19.18
C ILE A 183 18.35 6.57 -18.02
N ASP A 184 18.23 7.10 -16.82
CA ASP A 184 18.47 6.38 -15.57
C ASP A 184 17.12 6.14 -14.89
N VAL A 185 16.91 4.95 -14.31
CA VAL A 185 15.72 4.63 -13.54
C VAL A 185 16.11 3.96 -12.24
N ALA A 186 15.50 4.40 -11.15
CA ALA A 186 15.73 3.89 -9.80
C ALA A 186 14.42 3.76 -9.02
N ILE A 187 14.41 2.91 -8.01
CA ILE A 187 13.35 2.86 -7.01
C ILE A 187 13.60 4.01 -6.02
N GLU A 188 12.66 4.95 -5.94
CA GLU A 188 12.68 6.09 -5.03
C GLU A 188 12.10 5.72 -3.67
N HIS A 189 11.05 4.90 -3.67
CA HIS A 189 10.39 4.40 -2.47
C HIS A 189 9.83 3.00 -2.71
N CYS A 190 9.87 2.16 -1.68
CA CYS A 190 9.31 0.82 -1.75
C CYS A 190 8.80 0.35 -0.39
N GLN A 191 7.52 -0.03 -0.36
CA GLN A 191 6.92 -0.80 0.72
C GLN A 191 6.41 -2.12 0.13
N ARG A 192 7.01 -3.24 0.56
CA ARG A 192 6.70 -4.55 -0.01
C ARG A 192 5.26 -4.97 0.28
N ALA A 193 4.69 -5.75 -0.64
CA ALA A 193 3.39 -6.37 -0.45
C ALA A 193 3.36 -7.24 0.81
N SER A 194 2.20 -7.35 1.42
CA SER A 194 1.99 -8.18 2.60
C SER A 194 0.64 -8.87 2.51
N GLU A 195 0.52 -10.06 3.10
CA GLU A 195 -0.74 -10.80 3.12
C GLU A 195 -0.89 -11.66 4.38
N THR A 196 -2.13 -11.82 4.81
CA THR A 196 -2.61 -12.81 5.77
C THR A 196 -3.50 -13.80 5.02
N ALA A 197 -3.34 -15.10 5.26
CA ALA A 197 -4.16 -16.10 4.60
C ALA A 197 -5.66 -15.83 4.83
N ALA A 198 -6.45 -15.86 3.76
CA ALA A 198 -7.90 -15.56 3.82
C ALA A 198 -8.70 -16.54 4.70
N ASP A 199 -8.13 -17.71 5.00
CA ASP A 199 -8.67 -18.75 5.89
C ASP A 199 -8.01 -18.74 7.28
N SER A 200 -7.19 -17.74 7.59
CA SER A 200 -6.54 -17.62 8.91
C SER A 200 -7.57 -17.48 10.04
N PRO A 201 -7.21 -17.90 11.27
CA PRO A 201 -8.12 -17.83 12.42
C PRO A 201 -8.69 -16.43 12.68
N VAL A 202 -7.89 -15.37 12.56
CA VAL A 202 -8.35 -13.98 12.75
C VAL A 202 -9.39 -13.57 11.71
N VAL A 203 -9.20 -13.94 10.44
CA VAL A 203 -10.16 -13.67 9.36
C VAL A 203 -11.45 -14.47 9.57
N ALA A 204 -11.34 -15.74 9.95
CA ALA A 204 -12.50 -16.58 10.23
C ALA A 204 -13.31 -16.04 11.41
N ALA A 205 -12.66 -15.55 12.47
CA ALA A 205 -13.29 -14.95 13.64
C ALA A 205 -14.02 -13.65 13.28
N LEU A 206 -13.36 -12.76 12.51
CA LEU A 206 -13.98 -11.52 12.02
C LEU A 206 -15.17 -11.80 11.10
N ARG A 207 -15.06 -12.72 10.16
CA ARG A 207 -16.17 -13.08 9.25
C ARG A 207 -17.42 -13.51 10.04
N ARG A 208 -17.27 -14.36 11.07
CA ARG A 208 -18.39 -14.77 11.93
C ARG A 208 -18.99 -13.57 12.64
N ALA A 209 -18.16 -12.78 13.31
CA ALA A 209 -18.62 -11.63 14.10
C ALA A 209 -19.32 -10.56 13.23
N VAL A 210 -18.74 -10.24 12.08
CA VAL A 210 -19.33 -9.28 11.13
C VAL A 210 -20.67 -9.80 10.58
N THR A 211 -20.74 -11.06 10.19
CA THR A 211 -21.98 -11.67 9.69
C THR A 211 -23.08 -11.61 10.76
N ASP A 212 -22.76 -11.92 12.01
CA ASP A 212 -23.73 -11.95 13.09
C ASP A 212 -24.19 -10.54 13.53
N ILE A 213 -23.30 -9.55 13.52
CA ILE A 213 -23.62 -8.19 14.00
C ILE A 213 -24.17 -7.29 12.87
N TYR A 214 -23.55 -7.32 11.70
CA TYR A 214 -23.94 -6.47 10.57
C TYR A 214 -24.97 -7.12 9.65
N GLN A 215 -25.19 -8.45 9.77
CA GLN A 215 -26.10 -9.22 8.90
C GLN A 215 -25.73 -9.11 7.42
N VAL A 216 -24.42 -9.09 7.13
CA VAL A 216 -23.84 -9.05 5.79
C VAL A 216 -22.90 -10.23 5.59
N GLU A 217 -22.71 -10.66 4.36
CA GLU A 217 -21.70 -11.66 4.03
C GLU A 217 -20.31 -10.99 4.02
N ALA A 218 -19.51 -11.24 5.05
CA ALA A 218 -18.15 -10.72 5.14
C ALA A 218 -17.21 -11.50 4.22
N ARG A 219 -16.34 -10.76 3.50
CA ARG A 219 -15.42 -11.30 2.51
C ARG A 219 -14.01 -10.74 2.68
N PRO A 220 -12.97 -11.56 2.44
CA PRO A 220 -11.61 -11.06 2.36
C PRO A 220 -11.43 -10.21 1.10
N VAL A 221 -10.68 -9.11 1.24
CA VAL A 221 -10.30 -8.20 0.13
C VAL A 221 -8.83 -7.83 0.24
N GLY A 222 -8.26 -7.42 -0.90
CA GLY A 222 -6.94 -6.82 -0.97
C GLY A 222 -7.05 -5.34 -1.37
N ILE A 223 -6.19 -4.50 -0.84
CA ILE A 223 -6.16 -3.07 -1.13
C ILE A 223 -4.91 -2.66 -1.92
N GLY A 224 -5.02 -1.55 -2.64
CA GLY A 224 -3.89 -0.93 -3.35
C GLY A 224 -3.07 0.02 -2.47
N GLY A 225 -3.57 0.33 -1.27
CA GLY A 225 -2.90 1.14 -0.25
C GLY A 225 -1.99 0.34 0.66
N ALA A 226 -1.61 0.94 1.77
CA ALA A 226 -0.83 0.33 2.83
C ALA A 226 -1.37 0.78 4.18
N THR A 227 -1.37 -0.13 5.16
CA THR A 227 -1.71 0.12 6.55
C THR A 227 -0.59 -0.41 7.45
N VAL A 228 -0.70 -0.16 8.74
CA VAL A 228 0.25 -0.74 9.71
C VAL A 228 0.19 -2.28 9.78
N ALA A 229 -0.86 -2.90 9.25
CA ALA A 229 -0.96 -4.36 9.16
C ALA A 229 0.18 -4.97 8.33
N ALA A 230 0.71 -4.22 7.32
CA ALA A 230 1.87 -4.66 6.56
C ALA A 230 3.08 -4.93 7.46
N LEU A 231 3.34 -4.08 8.45
CA LEU A 231 4.46 -4.24 9.38
C LEU A 231 4.31 -5.50 10.26
N LEU A 232 3.09 -5.77 10.73
CA LEU A 232 2.78 -6.98 11.48
C LEU A 232 2.99 -8.23 10.61
N ARG A 233 2.42 -8.25 9.41
CA ARG A 233 2.52 -9.36 8.45
C ARG A 233 3.97 -9.65 8.05
N GLN A 234 4.80 -8.63 7.90
CA GLN A 234 6.25 -8.76 7.61
C GLN A 234 7.02 -9.44 8.77
N GLN A 235 6.49 -9.39 9.99
CA GLN A 235 7.03 -10.10 11.15
C GLN A 235 6.42 -11.51 11.33
N GLY A 236 5.59 -11.96 10.39
CA GLY A 236 4.89 -13.25 10.50
C GLY A 236 3.70 -13.24 11.47
N LEU A 237 3.21 -12.06 11.85
CA LEU A 237 2.04 -11.88 12.72
C LEU A 237 0.79 -11.73 11.83
N PRO A 238 -0.18 -12.67 11.89
CA PRO A 238 -1.35 -12.64 11.00
C PRO A 238 -2.29 -11.50 11.38
N ALA A 239 -2.33 -10.43 10.56
CA ALA A 239 -3.15 -9.26 10.80
C ALA A 239 -4.26 -9.14 9.76
N ALA A 240 -5.46 -8.78 10.21
CA ALA A 240 -6.58 -8.36 9.37
C ALA A 240 -6.94 -6.90 9.66
N VAL A 241 -7.30 -6.14 8.63
CA VAL A 241 -7.77 -4.76 8.79
C VAL A 241 -9.28 -4.76 8.61
N TRP A 242 -9.98 -4.17 9.58
CA TRP A 242 -11.44 -4.12 9.51
C TRP A 242 -12.03 -3.02 10.38
N SER A 243 -12.90 -2.24 9.81
CA SER A 243 -13.88 -1.39 10.48
C SER A 243 -15.05 -1.10 9.54
N CYS A 244 -16.16 -0.58 10.07
CA CYS A 244 -17.24 -0.03 9.26
C CYS A 244 -17.04 1.49 9.17
N ILE A 245 -16.54 1.97 8.03
CA ILE A 245 -16.20 3.37 7.81
C ILE A 245 -16.81 3.90 6.51
N ASP A 246 -17.14 5.18 6.51
CA ASP A 246 -17.55 5.89 5.30
C ASP A 246 -16.35 6.22 4.41
N SER A 247 -16.61 6.48 3.13
CA SER A 247 -15.56 6.80 2.15
C SER A 247 -15.10 8.26 2.24
N THR A 248 -14.84 8.76 3.45
CA THR A 248 -14.47 10.16 3.73
C THR A 248 -13.04 10.34 4.20
N CYS A 249 -12.26 9.25 4.29
CA CYS A 249 -10.85 9.29 4.70
C CYS A 249 -10.04 10.28 3.85
N HIS A 250 -9.25 11.12 4.51
CA HIS A 250 -8.39 12.16 3.91
C HIS A 250 -9.16 13.19 3.07
N GLN A 251 -10.43 13.40 3.36
CA GLN A 251 -11.28 14.39 2.67
C GLN A 251 -11.76 15.47 3.65
N PRO A 252 -12.12 16.66 3.13
CA PRO A 252 -12.82 17.65 3.97
C PRO A 252 -14.08 17.05 4.58
N ASP A 253 -14.37 17.43 5.83
CA ASP A 253 -15.50 16.92 6.60
C ASP A 253 -15.46 15.40 6.88
N GLU A 254 -14.26 14.84 7.00
CA GLU A 254 -14.07 13.46 7.45
C GLU A 254 -14.81 13.20 8.76
N HIS A 255 -15.56 12.11 8.80
CA HIS A 255 -16.41 11.78 9.95
C HIS A 255 -16.60 10.28 10.09
N SER A 256 -17.05 9.85 11.27
CA SER A 256 -17.49 8.48 11.50
C SER A 256 -18.91 8.45 12.08
N SER A 257 -19.62 7.34 11.84
CA SER A 257 -20.95 7.11 12.38
C SER A 257 -20.89 6.57 13.81
N ILE A 258 -21.54 7.22 14.77
CA ILE A 258 -21.66 6.69 16.16
C ILE A 258 -22.30 5.30 16.14
N THR A 259 -23.28 5.05 15.28
CA THR A 259 -23.94 3.74 15.16
C THR A 259 -22.96 2.68 14.63
N ALA A 260 -22.13 3.01 13.64
CA ALA A 260 -21.10 2.11 13.14
C ALA A 260 -20.08 1.81 14.25
N THR A 261 -19.55 2.82 14.94
CA THR A 261 -18.60 2.66 16.05
C THR A 261 -19.14 1.74 17.15
N LEU A 262 -20.44 1.85 17.50
CA LEU A 262 -21.07 0.97 18.49
C LEU A 262 -21.19 -0.48 17.97
N LYS A 263 -21.51 -0.68 16.70
CA LYS A 263 -21.54 -2.02 16.09
C LYS A 263 -20.15 -2.63 15.96
N ASP A 264 -19.14 -1.83 15.62
CA ASP A 264 -17.74 -2.29 15.58
C ASP A 264 -17.29 -2.77 16.96
N ALA A 265 -17.65 -2.05 18.02
CA ALA A 265 -17.40 -2.50 19.39
C ALA A 265 -18.09 -3.84 19.70
N GLN A 266 -19.30 -4.09 19.16
CA GLN A 266 -19.98 -5.38 19.29
C GLN A 266 -19.26 -6.49 18.50
N VAL A 267 -18.73 -6.20 17.31
CA VAL A 267 -17.92 -7.15 16.53
C VAL A 267 -16.67 -7.54 17.32
N PHE A 268 -15.94 -6.58 17.88
CA PHE A 268 -14.75 -6.89 18.69
C PHE A 268 -15.11 -7.67 19.96
N ALA A 269 -16.21 -7.33 20.64
CA ALA A 269 -16.70 -8.11 21.78
C ALA A 269 -17.05 -9.56 21.37
N HIS A 270 -17.68 -9.72 20.17
CA HIS A 270 -18.01 -11.05 19.64
C HIS A 270 -16.73 -11.87 19.33
N VAL A 271 -15.69 -11.24 18.75
CA VAL A 271 -14.41 -11.91 18.52
C VAL A 271 -13.79 -12.37 19.84
N LEU A 272 -13.80 -11.53 20.88
CA LEU A 272 -13.25 -11.87 22.20
C LEU A 272 -13.96 -13.05 22.89
N MET A 273 -15.19 -13.35 22.49
CA MET A 273 -16.02 -14.46 23.04
C MET A 273 -15.85 -15.77 22.25
N GLN A 274 -15.06 -15.78 21.17
CA GLN A 274 -14.83 -16.97 20.35
C GLN A 274 -13.67 -17.81 20.91
N ARG A 275 -13.78 -19.12 20.74
CA ARG A 275 -12.74 -20.11 21.06
C ARG A 275 -11.99 -20.55 19.82
#